data_892a25b01c9205da7a62b3fae8bcdd63
#
_entry.id   892a25b01c9205da7a62b3fae8bcdd63
#
_cell.length_a   1.000
_cell.length_b   1.000
_cell.length_c   1.000
_cell.angle_alpha   90.00
_cell.angle_beta   90.00
_cell.angle_gamma   90.00
#
_symmetry.space_group_name_H-M   'P 1'
#
loop_
_entity.id
_entity.type
_entity.pdbx_description
1 polymer ?
#
loop_
_entity_poly.entity_id
_entity_poly.type
_entity_poly.pdbx_seq_one_letter_code
_entity_poly.pdbx_strand_id
1 'polypeptide(L)'
;FKEKAVQLSYERDNISQLAKELGITAPLLYKWRQDYQEFGTGSFPGKGKLKLSPEQEKIHELEKKLKETELERDILKKANKHLFQGRSMIYLFIKDHEKIYSIEKMCKVLKISPSSYYNWKRQILSERQRKTALIKEEITSIYFNAKQRYGSPRITLELQSQGYQISRITVAKYMKQLGLYSKLSKKFKVTTNSKHNHFVVPNILKREFTVTEPTKAWVSDITYIQTKDGFLYLTIILDLFDRKIVGWSLSNGLSTKQTTMTAWKMAVKNRTIASELIFHSDRGIQYANKKFTNVLDSYKNITRSMSRKGDCWDNAVAESFFKSLKTELVYGSKLISREQMELEIFEYIEIWYNKKRRHSALNYKTIEEFNKLTNYKNVA
;
A
#
# COMPACT_ATOMS: atom_id res chain seq x y z
N PHE A 1 -58.55 31.59 -28.59
CA PHE A 1 -59.67 32.09 -29.48
C PHE A 1 -61.01 31.63 -28.96
N LYS A 2 -61.32 30.32 -28.84
CA LYS A 2 -62.64 29.78 -28.46
C LYS A 2 -63.10 30.31 -27.11
N GLU A 3 -62.21 30.33 -26.10
CA GLU A 3 -62.54 30.82 -24.76
C GLU A 3 -62.91 32.30 -24.76
N LYS A 4 -62.10 33.13 -25.46
CA LYS A 4 -62.41 34.56 -25.64
C LYS A 4 -63.72 34.79 -26.43
N ALA A 5 -64.00 33.98 -27.46
CA ALA A 5 -65.27 34.05 -28.25
C ALA A 5 -66.45 33.72 -27.36
N VAL A 6 -66.35 32.75 -26.45
CA VAL A 6 -67.42 32.43 -25.49
C VAL A 6 -67.60 33.57 -24.49
N GLN A 7 -66.50 34.13 -23.91
CA GLN A 7 -66.60 35.27 -22.99
C GLN A 7 -67.34 36.46 -23.65
N LEU A 8 -66.84 36.83 -24.85
CA LEU A 8 -67.50 37.90 -25.61
C LEU A 8 -68.98 37.63 -25.90
N SER A 9 -69.40 36.35 -26.05
CA SER A 9 -70.77 35.97 -26.29
C SER A 9 -71.72 36.11 -25.08
N TYR A 10 -71.19 36.29 -23.88
CA TYR A 10 -71.91 36.61 -22.65
C TYR A 10 -72.11 38.14 -22.47
N GLU A 11 -71.20 38.94 -23.09
CA GLU A 11 -71.26 40.40 -23.03
C GLU A 11 -72.14 41.07 -24.14
N ARG A 12 -72.54 40.31 -25.15
CA ARG A 12 -73.25 40.76 -26.31
C ARG A 12 -74.64 40.16 -26.40
N ASP A 13 -75.67 40.97 -26.68
CA ASP A 13 -77.10 40.53 -26.79
C ASP A 13 -77.37 39.74 -28.08
N ASN A 14 -76.65 40.04 -29.19
CA ASN A 14 -76.84 39.36 -30.45
C ASN A 14 -75.76 38.39 -30.83
N ILE A 15 -75.95 37.12 -30.45
CA ILE A 15 -74.93 36.04 -30.65
C ILE A 15 -74.73 35.72 -32.14
N SER A 16 -75.78 35.85 -32.97
CA SER A 16 -75.65 35.58 -34.40
C SER A 16 -74.80 36.62 -35.14
N GLN A 17 -74.87 37.87 -34.71
CA GLN A 17 -74.01 38.94 -35.25
C GLN A 17 -72.52 38.76 -34.80
N LEU A 18 -72.34 38.48 -33.56
CA LEU A 18 -70.97 38.16 -33.03
C LEU A 18 -70.34 36.98 -33.76
N ALA A 19 -71.08 35.91 -34.03
CA ALA A 19 -70.59 34.74 -34.76
C ALA A 19 -70.11 35.11 -36.17
N LYS A 20 -70.87 36.01 -36.88
CA LYS A 20 -70.46 36.53 -38.19
C LYS A 20 -69.17 37.37 -38.09
N GLU A 21 -69.08 38.24 -37.08
CA GLU A 21 -67.90 39.08 -36.84
C GLU A 21 -66.65 38.23 -36.57
N LEU A 22 -66.78 37.09 -35.88
CA LEU A 22 -65.70 36.15 -35.56
C LEU A 22 -65.45 35.15 -36.69
N GLY A 23 -66.18 35.17 -37.80
CA GLY A 23 -65.98 34.23 -38.92
C GLY A 23 -66.37 32.80 -38.62
N ILE A 24 -67.34 32.58 -37.67
CA ILE A 24 -67.81 31.26 -37.26
C ILE A 24 -69.31 31.15 -37.38
N THR A 25 -69.85 29.93 -37.32
CA THR A 25 -71.26 29.72 -37.34
C THR A 25 -71.92 29.89 -35.95
N ALA A 26 -73.11 30.45 -35.87
CA ALA A 26 -73.80 30.63 -34.59
C ALA A 26 -74.04 29.32 -33.83
N PRO A 27 -74.42 28.18 -34.47
CA PRO A 27 -74.45 26.89 -33.76
C PRO A 27 -73.12 26.44 -33.13
N LEU A 28 -72.01 26.78 -33.77
CA LEU A 28 -70.70 26.44 -33.24
C LEU A 28 -70.36 27.26 -31.97
N LEU A 29 -70.77 28.52 -31.92
CA LEU A 29 -70.60 29.37 -30.75
C LEU A 29 -71.49 28.92 -29.59
N TYR A 30 -72.73 28.51 -29.86
CA TYR A 30 -73.65 27.92 -28.87
C TYR A 30 -73.04 26.61 -28.28
N LYS A 31 -72.51 25.75 -29.14
CA LYS A 31 -71.78 24.54 -28.69
C LYS A 31 -70.62 24.84 -27.79
N TRP A 32 -69.83 25.87 -28.14
CA TRP A 32 -68.70 26.28 -27.28
C TRP A 32 -69.14 26.87 -25.95
N ARG A 33 -70.29 27.58 -25.92
CA ARG A 33 -70.92 28.07 -24.67
C ARG A 33 -71.32 26.90 -23.76
N GLN A 34 -71.96 25.91 -24.34
CA GLN A 34 -72.43 24.71 -23.64
C GLN A 34 -71.19 23.96 -23.08
N ASP A 35 -70.18 23.72 -23.93
CA ASP A 35 -68.89 23.11 -23.48
C ASP A 35 -68.26 23.92 -22.32
N TYR A 36 -68.29 25.27 -22.38
CA TYR A 36 -67.74 26.13 -21.37
C TYR A 36 -68.53 26.14 -20.05
N GLN A 37 -69.85 26.02 -20.12
CA GLN A 37 -70.69 25.87 -18.94
C GLN A 37 -70.45 24.54 -18.23
N GLU A 38 -70.19 23.47 -18.99
CA GLU A 38 -69.98 22.12 -18.44
C GLU A 38 -68.58 21.91 -17.93
N PHE A 39 -67.57 22.42 -18.64
CA PHE A 39 -66.12 22.11 -18.36
C PHE A 39 -65.33 23.33 -17.92
N GLY A 40 -65.88 24.54 -17.87
CA GLY A 40 -65.15 25.75 -17.46
C GLY A 40 -63.92 26.04 -18.33
N THR A 41 -62.85 26.46 -17.72
CA THR A 41 -61.55 26.75 -18.37
C THR A 41 -60.95 25.51 -19.04
N GLY A 42 -61.37 24.30 -18.70
CA GLY A 42 -60.94 23.02 -19.28
C GLY A 42 -61.59 22.63 -20.59
N SER A 43 -62.56 23.47 -21.11
CA SER A 43 -63.44 23.16 -22.26
C SER A 43 -62.69 22.94 -23.57
N PHE A 44 -61.49 23.53 -23.75
CA PHE A 44 -60.78 23.53 -25.02
C PHE A 44 -59.30 23.03 -24.90
N PRO A 45 -59.11 21.80 -24.45
CA PRO A 45 -57.78 21.30 -24.08
C PRO A 45 -56.89 20.91 -25.28
N GLY A 46 -57.13 21.26 -26.47
CA GLY A 46 -56.31 20.87 -27.61
C GLY A 46 -56.37 19.37 -27.98
N LYS A 47 -55.76 18.99 -29.12
CA LYS A 47 -55.81 17.59 -29.61
C LYS A 47 -55.10 16.62 -28.61
N GLY A 48 -55.81 15.56 -28.23
CA GLY A 48 -55.27 14.46 -27.40
C GLY A 48 -55.38 14.63 -25.88
N LYS A 49 -55.98 15.74 -25.38
CA LYS A 49 -56.26 15.92 -23.94
C LYS A 49 -57.73 15.69 -23.66
N LEU A 50 -58.01 15.06 -22.51
CA LEU A 50 -59.41 14.85 -22.05
C LEU A 50 -60.04 16.20 -21.65
N LYS A 51 -61.29 16.40 -22.00
CA LYS A 51 -62.14 17.49 -21.46
C LYS A 51 -62.56 17.10 -20.06
N LEU A 52 -62.08 17.81 -19.06
CA LEU A 52 -62.42 17.56 -17.65
C LEU A 52 -62.99 18.84 -17.05
N SER A 53 -64.01 18.70 -16.18
CA SER A 53 -64.41 19.81 -15.33
C SER A 53 -63.34 20.15 -14.32
N PRO A 54 -63.27 21.34 -13.73
CA PRO A 54 -62.33 21.71 -12.72
C PRO A 54 -62.25 20.72 -11.54
N GLU A 55 -63.37 20.14 -11.19
CA GLU A 55 -63.46 19.10 -10.13
C GLU A 55 -62.87 17.76 -10.60
N GLN A 56 -63.15 17.36 -11.83
CA GLN A 56 -62.63 16.16 -12.44
C GLN A 56 -61.13 16.26 -12.66
N GLU A 57 -60.60 17.43 -13.03
CA GLU A 57 -59.20 17.70 -13.17
C GLU A 57 -58.47 17.55 -11.80
N LYS A 58 -59.08 18.06 -10.74
CA LYS A 58 -58.55 17.92 -9.38
C LYS A 58 -58.61 16.47 -8.88
N ILE A 59 -59.68 15.74 -9.19
CA ILE A 59 -59.77 14.30 -8.88
C ILE A 59 -58.67 13.54 -9.63
N HIS A 60 -58.48 13.78 -10.90
CA HIS A 60 -57.43 13.12 -11.69
C HIS A 60 -56.01 13.43 -11.18
N GLU A 61 -55.75 14.68 -10.75
CA GLU A 61 -54.49 15.07 -10.13
C GLU A 61 -54.31 14.36 -8.79
N LEU A 62 -55.33 14.26 -7.96
CA LEU A 62 -55.28 13.56 -6.66
C LEU A 62 -55.06 12.05 -6.83
N GLU A 63 -55.77 11.42 -7.79
CA GLU A 63 -55.57 10.00 -8.11
C GLU A 63 -54.15 9.72 -8.59
N LYS A 64 -53.56 10.61 -9.40
CA LYS A 64 -52.19 10.52 -9.85
C LYS A 64 -51.21 10.63 -8.66
N LYS A 65 -51.39 11.59 -7.76
CA LYS A 65 -50.61 11.76 -6.54
C LYS A 65 -50.72 10.54 -5.62
N LEU A 66 -51.94 9.99 -5.47
CA LEU A 66 -52.20 8.80 -4.69
C LEU A 66 -51.40 7.60 -5.22
N LYS A 67 -51.48 7.33 -6.53
CA LYS A 67 -50.73 6.25 -7.18
C LYS A 67 -49.19 6.42 -7.02
N GLU A 68 -48.71 7.65 -7.12
CA GLU A 68 -47.28 7.94 -6.91
C GLU A 68 -46.86 7.67 -5.47
N THR A 69 -47.65 8.11 -4.47
CA THR A 69 -47.39 7.91 -3.06
C THR A 69 -47.48 6.43 -2.66
N GLU A 70 -48.42 5.70 -3.17
CA GLU A 70 -48.52 4.25 -2.96
C GLU A 70 -47.31 3.51 -3.51
N LEU A 71 -46.84 3.87 -4.69
CA LEU A 71 -45.65 3.31 -5.29
C LEU A 71 -44.40 3.62 -4.45
N GLU A 72 -44.26 4.86 -3.97
CA GLU A 72 -43.14 5.26 -3.09
C GLU A 72 -43.16 4.46 -1.78
N ARG A 73 -44.33 4.33 -1.16
CA ARG A 73 -44.53 3.52 0.06
C ARG A 73 -44.09 2.06 -0.16
N ASP A 74 -44.51 1.46 -1.29
CA ASP A 74 -44.21 0.07 -1.59
C ASP A 74 -42.72 -0.16 -1.85
N ILE A 75 -42.06 0.76 -2.56
CA ILE A 75 -40.62 0.73 -2.75
C ILE A 75 -39.89 0.81 -1.39
N LEU A 76 -40.27 1.76 -0.53
CA LEU A 76 -39.65 1.93 0.80
C LEU A 76 -39.88 0.71 1.70
N LYS A 77 -41.07 0.14 1.71
CA LYS A 77 -41.42 -1.05 2.49
C LYS A 77 -40.57 -2.25 2.08
N LYS A 78 -40.38 -2.46 0.78
CA LYS A 78 -39.53 -3.55 0.26
C LYS A 78 -38.03 -3.29 0.47
N ALA A 79 -37.60 -2.03 0.34
CA ALA A 79 -36.19 -1.64 0.50
C ALA A 79 -35.71 -1.57 1.97
N ASN A 80 -36.60 -1.61 2.96
CA ASN A 80 -36.34 -1.38 4.36
C ASN A 80 -35.14 -2.22 4.88
N LYS A 81 -35.05 -3.51 4.53
CA LYS A 81 -33.96 -4.40 4.91
C LYS A 81 -32.60 -4.01 4.31
N HIS A 82 -32.59 -3.29 3.18
CA HIS A 82 -31.39 -2.94 2.42
C HIS A 82 -30.87 -1.55 2.74
N LEU A 83 -31.71 -0.65 3.28
CA LEU A 83 -31.37 0.74 3.58
C LEU A 83 -30.26 0.87 4.64
N PHE A 84 -30.19 -0.06 5.60
CA PHE A 84 -29.21 -0.06 6.69
C PHE A 84 -27.90 -0.81 6.37
N GLN A 85 -27.82 -1.50 5.23
CA GLN A 85 -26.69 -2.36 4.87
C GLN A 85 -25.66 -1.72 3.92
N GLY A 86 -25.84 -0.43 3.63
CA GLY A 86 -24.92 0.34 2.78
C GLY A 86 -25.34 0.42 1.31
N ARG A 87 -24.67 1.33 0.57
CA ARG A 87 -25.05 1.68 -0.82
C ARG A 87 -25.06 0.50 -1.79
N SER A 88 -24.15 -0.46 -1.63
CA SER A 88 -24.08 -1.63 -2.52
C SER A 88 -25.34 -2.51 -2.42
N MET A 89 -25.92 -2.63 -1.24
CA MET A 89 -27.18 -3.38 -1.05
C MET A 89 -28.38 -2.66 -1.65
N ILE A 90 -28.39 -1.35 -1.63
CA ILE A 90 -29.42 -0.56 -2.29
C ILE A 90 -29.33 -0.72 -3.83
N TYR A 91 -28.11 -0.75 -4.38
CA TYR A 91 -27.93 -1.02 -5.82
C TYR A 91 -28.38 -2.42 -6.22
N LEU A 92 -28.15 -3.43 -5.38
CA LEU A 92 -28.67 -4.78 -5.60
C LEU A 92 -30.21 -4.79 -5.58
N PHE A 93 -30.82 -4.14 -4.59
CA PHE A 93 -32.28 -4.00 -4.54
C PHE A 93 -32.84 -3.37 -5.83
N ILE A 94 -32.24 -2.28 -6.32
CA ILE A 94 -32.67 -1.63 -7.57
C ILE A 94 -32.54 -2.61 -8.74
N LYS A 95 -31.44 -3.38 -8.83
CA LYS A 95 -31.22 -4.37 -9.88
C LYS A 95 -32.26 -5.49 -9.84
N ASP A 96 -32.60 -5.99 -8.67
CA ASP A 96 -33.55 -7.09 -8.51
C ASP A 96 -35.00 -6.67 -8.83
N HIS A 97 -35.29 -5.36 -8.71
CA HIS A 97 -36.63 -4.82 -8.92
C HIS A 97 -36.77 -3.96 -10.21
N GLU A 98 -35.74 -3.87 -11.06
CA GLU A 98 -35.77 -3.04 -12.28
C GLU A 98 -36.84 -3.47 -13.32
N LYS A 99 -37.33 -4.71 -13.24
CA LYS A 99 -38.44 -5.21 -14.07
C LYS A 99 -39.79 -4.83 -13.54
N ILE A 100 -39.89 -4.46 -12.25
CA ILE A 100 -41.17 -4.15 -11.57
C ILE A 100 -41.36 -2.64 -11.46
N TYR A 101 -40.29 -1.91 -11.13
CA TYR A 101 -40.30 -0.47 -10.91
C TYR A 101 -39.32 0.24 -11.82
N SER A 102 -39.65 1.45 -12.25
CA SER A 102 -38.71 2.29 -12.99
C SER A 102 -37.46 2.61 -12.13
N ILE A 103 -36.26 2.43 -12.70
CA ILE A 103 -34.99 2.74 -12.06
C ILE A 103 -34.94 4.18 -11.55
N GLU A 104 -35.44 5.14 -12.35
CA GLU A 104 -35.49 6.56 -11.98
C GLU A 104 -36.36 6.81 -10.74
N LYS A 105 -37.54 6.17 -10.67
CA LYS A 105 -38.43 6.27 -9.50
C LYS A 105 -37.81 5.66 -8.27
N MET A 106 -37.21 4.46 -8.37
CA MET A 106 -36.49 3.84 -7.27
C MET A 106 -35.34 4.70 -6.78
N CYS A 107 -34.55 5.24 -7.71
CA CYS A 107 -33.43 6.14 -7.37
C CYS A 107 -33.90 7.41 -6.64
N LYS A 108 -34.99 8.01 -7.10
CA LYS A 108 -35.60 9.19 -6.46
C LYS A 108 -36.03 8.88 -5.03
N VAL A 109 -36.79 7.81 -4.84
CA VAL A 109 -37.33 7.38 -3.53
C VAL A 109 -36.22 7.02 -2.57
N LEU A 110 -35.16 6.31 -3.03
CA LEU A 110 -34.03 5.85 -2.22
C LEU A 110 -32.94 6.90 -2.09
N LYS A 111 -33.12 8.11 -2.63
CA LYS A 111 -32.16 9.23 -2.61
C LYS A 111 -30.79 8.86 -3.17
N ILE A 112 -30.78 8.15 -4.29
CA ILE A 112 -29.57 7.73 -5.02
C ILE A 112 -29.55 8.36 -6.40
N SER A 113 -28.38 8.81 -6.85
CA SER A 113 -28.19 9.28 -8.22
C SER A 113 -28.32 8.10 -9.20
N PRO A 114 -29.16 8.19 -10.25
CA PRO A 114 -29.22 7.20 -11.33
C PRO A 114 -27.85 6.93 -11.95
N SER A 115 -27.03 7.96 -12.17
CA SER A 115 -25.67 7.84 -12.69
C SER A 115 -24.78 6.95 -11.79
N SER A 116 -24.92 7.06 -10.47
CA SER A 116 -24.17 6.22 -9.53
C SER A 116 -24.59 4.75 -9.63
N TYR A 117 -25.89 4.48 -9.80
CA TYR A 117 -26.38 3.12 -10.02
C TYR A 117 -25.88 2.53 -11.34
N TYR A 118 -25.98 3.27 -12.44
CA TYR A 118 -25.49 2.79 -13.73
C TYR A 118 -23.98 2.58 -13.77
N ASN A 119 -23.18 3.44 -13.10
CA ASN A 119 -21.75 3.24 -12.95
C ASN A 119 -21.44 1.96 -12.17
N TRP A 120 -22.18 1.69 -11.09
CA TRP A 120 -22.07 0.45 -10.33
C TRP A 120 -22.49 -0.77 -11.19
N LYS A 121 -23.62 -0.68 -11.92
CA LYS A 121 -24.12 -1.76 -12.79
C LYS A 121 -23.13 -2.09 -13.90
N ARG A 122 -22.41 -1.10 -14.44
CA ARG A 122 -21.37 -1.27 -15.46
C ARG A 122 -20.01 -1.65 -14.87
N GLN A 123 -19.88 -1.79 -13.56
CA GLN A 123 -18.61 -2.04 -12.85
C GLN A 123 -17.51 -1.03 -13.19
N ILE A 124 -17.88 0.21 -13.51
CA ILE A 124 -16.91 1.28 -13.78
C ILE A 124 -16.26 1.70 -12.46
N LEU A 125 -14.97 1.37 -12.30
CA LEU A 125 -14.19 1.82 -11.17
C LEU A 125 -14.08 3.34 -11.18
N SER A 126 -14.31 3.97 -10.04
CA SER A 126 -14.00 5.39 -9.85
C SER A 126 -12.51 5.65 -10.03
N GLU A 127 -12.12 6.88 -10.35
CA GLU A 127 -10.70 7.27 -10.48
C GLU A 127 -9.90 6.94 -9.22
N ARG A 128 -10.50 7.16 -8.04
CA ARG A 128 -9.91 6.79 -6.75
C ARG A 128 -9.68 5.27 -6.64
N GLN A 129 -10.62 4.45 -7.08
CA GLN A 129 -10.48 2.99 -7.06
C GLN A 129 -9.40 2.51 -8.03
N ARG A 130 -9.31 3.11 -9.23
CA ARG A 130 -8.24 2.82 -10.20
C ARG A 130 -6.87 3.16 -9.63
N LYS A 131 -6.69 4.37 -9.06
CA LYS A 131 -5.44 4.76 -8.38
C LYS A 131 -5.09 3.82 -7.23
N THR A 132 -6.07 3.41 -6.44
CA THR A 132 -5.85 2.44 -5.35
C THR A 132 -5.42 1.07 -5.87
N ALA A 133 -6.01 0.59 -6.97
CA ALA A 133 -5.64 -0.68 -7.59
C ALA A 133 -4.18 -0.64 -8.08
N LEU A 134 -3.79 0.40 -8.81
CA LEU A 134 -2.40 0.60 -9.27
C LEU A 134 -1.40 0.61 -8.10
N ILE A 135 -1.70 1.36 -7.04
CA ILE A 135 -0.83 1.39 -5.85
C ILE A 135 -0.71 0.00 -5.21
N LYS A 136 -1.78 -0.79 -5.16
CA LYS A 136 -1.74 -2.15 -4.63
C LYS A 136 -0.91 -3.10 -5.50
N GLU A 137 -0.97 -2.95 -6.81
CA GLU A 137 -0.12 -3.70 -7.75
C GLU A 137 1.36 -3.36 -7.52
N GLU A 138 1.70 -2.07 -7.40
CA GLU A 138 3.07 -1.64 -7.10
C GLU A 138 3.56 -2.15 -5.73
N ILE A 139 2.73 -2.09 -4.68
CA ILE A 139 3.06 -2.69 -3.38
C ILE A 139 3.37 -4.18 -3.54
N THR A 140 2.58 -4.90 -4.31
CA THR A 140 2.76 -6.34 -4.56
C THR A 140 4.06 -6.59 -5.32
N SER A 141 4.33 -5.83 -6.36
CA SER A 141 5.56 -5.91 -7.16
C SER A 141 6.80 -5.67 -6.29
N ILE A 142 6.83 -4.56 -5.54
CA ILE A 142 7.95 -4.23 -4.64
C ILE A 142 8.16 -5.33 -3.59
N TYR A 143 7.07 -5.86 -3.00
CA TYR A 143 7.14 -6.89 -1.98
C TYR A 143 7.76 -8.19 -2.50
N PHE A 144 7.35 -8.67 -3.68
CA PHE A 144 7.90 -9.88 -4.28
C PHE A 144 9.30 -9.68 -4.85
N ASN A 145 9.60 -8.53 -5.46
CA ASN A 145 10.93 -8.17 -5.92
C ASN A 145 11.94 -8.12 -4.75
N ALA A 146 11.49 -7.71 -3.57
CA ALA A 146 12.26 -7.78 -2.34
C ALA A 146 12.26 -9.19 -1.70
N LYS A 147 11.81 -10.25 -2.40
CA LYS A 147 11.69 -11.62 -1.88
C LYS A 147 10.94 -11.66 -0.53
N GLN A 148 9.87 -10.87 -0.39
CA GLN A 148 9.04 -10.76 0.84
C GLN A 148 9.80 -10.24 2.08
N ARG A 149 10.97 -9.62 1.87
CA ARG A 149 11.84 -9.13 2.95
C ARG A 149 11.42 -7.77 3.50
N TYR A 150 10.65 -6.98 2.72
CA TYR A 150 10.23 -5.63 3.09
C TYR A 150 8.88 -5.60 3.81
N GLY A 151 8.81 -4.81 4.87
CA GLY A 151 7.56 -4.38 5.50
C GLY A 151 7.15 -2.97 5.05
N SER A 152 6.01 -2.49 5.55
CA SER A 152 5.46 -1.19 5.16
C SER A 152 6.44 -0.01 5.21
N PRO A 153 7.41 0.11 6.15
CA PRO A 153 8.33 1.25 6.13
C PRO A 153 9.17 1.32 4.87
N ARG A 154 9.77 0.20 4.44
CA ARG A 154 10.63 0.15 3.25
C ARG A 154 9.84 0.23 1.95
N ILE A 155 8.67 -0.44 1.88
CA ILE A 155 7.78 -0.35 0.71
C ILE A 155 7.29 1.09 0.52
N THR A 156 6.98 1.82 1.60
CA THR A 156 6.60 3.24 1.50
C THR A 156 7.69 4.07 0.84
N LEU A 157 8.95 3.85 1.24
CA LEU A 157 10.07 4.61 0.70
C LEU A 157 10.38 4.25 -0.76
N GLU A 158 10.19 2.99 -1.16
CA GLU A 158 10.26 2.60 -2.59
C GLU A 158 9.19 3.31 -3.41
N LEU A 159 7.95 3.31 -2.94
CA LEU A 159 6.87 4.04 -3.62
C LEU A 159 7.15 5.54 -3.70
N GLN A 160 7.64 6.14 -2.61
CA GLN A 160 7.98 7.57 -2.59
C GLN A 160 9.15 7.89 -3.53
N SER A 161 10.15 7.02 -3.65
CA SER A 161 11.25 7.19 -4.62
C SER A 161 10.79 7.09 -6.08
N GLN A 162 9.66 6.41 -6.33
CA GLN A 162 8.97 6.34 -7.63
C GLN A 162 7.99 7.50 -7.86
N GLY A 163 7.89 8.47 -6.93
CA GLY A 163 7.04 9.65 -7.03
C GLY A 163 5.65 9.53 -6.42
N TYR A 164 5.29 8.40 -5.80
CA TYR A 164 3.99 8.27 -5.14
C TYR A 164 3.93 9.06 -3.83
N GLN A 165 2.91 9.90 -3.67
CA GLN A 165 2.61 10.58 -2.42
C GLN A 165 1.74 9.67 -1.53
N ILE A 166 2.37 8.85 -0.72
CA ILE A 166 1.68 7.88 0.12
C ILE A 166 2.29 7.80 1.52
N SER A 167 1.45 7.63 2.53
CA SER A 167 1.88 7.45 3.92
C SER A 167 2.14 6.00 4.26
N ARG A 168 3.03 5.76 5.24
CA ARG A 168 3.30 4.42 5.80
C ARG A 168 2.02 3.73 6.30
N ILE A 169 1.10 4.48 6.91
CA ILE A 169 -0.16 3.94 7.44
C ILE A 169 -1.02 3.39 6.31
N THR A 170 -1.10 4.11 5.19
CA THR A 170 -1.86 3.68 4.01
C THR A 170 -1.25 2.42 3.40
N VAL A 171 0.08 2.36 3.26
CA VAL A 171 0.80 1.18 2.76
C VAL A 171 0.55 -0.02 3.67
N ALA A 172 0.66 0.15 5.01
CA ALA A 172 0.39 -0.92 5.96
C ALA A 172 -1.05 -1.45 5.86
N LYS A 173 -2.03 -0.56 5.67
CA LYS A 173 -3.44 -0.92 5.43
C LYS A 173 -3.60 -1.74 4.15
N TYR A 174 -2.96 -1.32 3.04
CA TYR A 174 -3.05 -2.02 1.77
C TYR A 174 -2.33 -3.37 1.81
N MET A 175 -1.15 -3.46 2.44
CA MET A 175 -0.47 -4.74 2.68
C MET A 175 -1.37 -5.72 3.44
N LYS A 176 -2.03 -5.26 4.53
CA LYS A 176 -2.98 -6.09 5.28
C LYS A 176 -4.14 -6.57 4.41
N GLN A 177 -4.71 -5.71 3.55
CA GLN A 177 -5.79 -6.08 2.62
C GLN A 177 -5.34 -7.10 1.56
N LEU A 178 -4.06 -7.07 1.18
CA LEU A 178 -3.45 -8.00 0.22
C LEU A 178 -2.92 -9.28 0.89
N GLY A 179 -3.01 -9.41 2.23
CA GLY A 179 -2.44 -10.53 2.96
C GLY A 179 -0.91 -10.57 2.97
N LEU A 180 -0.25 -9.42 2.75
CA LEU A 180 1.20 -9.31 2.69
C LEU A 180 1.77 -8.96 4.08
N TYR A 181 2.63 -9.82 4.60
CA TYR A 181 3.24 -9.66 5.93
C TYR A 181 4.75 -9.76 5.84
N SER A 182 5.46 -8.87 6.55
CA SER A 182 6.91 -9.01 6.69
C SER A 182 7.26 -10.21 7.58
N LYS A 183 8.39 -10.85 7.30
CA LYS A 183 8.91 -11.95 8.13
C LYS A 183 9.15 -11.47 9.56
N LEU A 184 8.71 -12.25 10.55
CA LEU A 184 8.90 -11.95 11.96
C LEU A 184 10.27 -12.42 12.44
N SER A 185 10.94 -11.59 13.23
CA SER A 185 12.19 -11.94 13.92
C SER A 185 11.88 -12.88 15.09
N LYS A 186 12.57 -14.02 15.18
CA LYS A 186 12.55 -14.90 16.37
C LYS A 186 13.45 -14.33 17.47
N LYS A 187 13.17 -14.69 18.75
CA LYS A 187 14.02 -14.32 19.88
C LYS A 187 15.43 -14.93 19.72
N PHE A 188 16.43 -14.16 20.08
CA PHE A 188 17.85 -14.52 19.96
C PHE A 188 18.27 -15.55 21.04
N LYS A 189 19.25 -16.40 20.71
CA LYS A 189 19.88 -17.34 21.64
C LYS A 189 21.39 -17.09 21.63
N VAL A 190 21.99 -16.87 22.82
CA VAL A 190 23.45 -16.65 22.99
C VAL A 190 24.23 -17.93 22.67
N THR A 191 25.29 -17.81 21.92
CA THR A 191 26.04 -18.96 21.38
C THR A 191 27.58 -18.82 21.40
N THR A 192 28.13 -17.70 21.89
CA THR A 192 29.56 -17.46 21.88
C THR A 192 30.26 -18.18 23.03
N ASN A 193 31.28 -18.98 22.73
CA ASN A 193 32.17 -19.56 23.73
C ASN A 193 33.37 -18.62 23.96
N SER A 194 33.36 -17.88 25.06
CA SER A 194 34.37 -16.93 25.46
C SER A 194 35.36 -17.48 26.50
N LYS A 195 35.32 -18.80 26.83
CA LYS A 195 36.22 -19.43 27.79
C LYS A 195 37.47 -19.92 27.09
N HIS A 196 38.50 -19.09 27.05
CA HIS A 196 39.85 -19.44 26.56
C HIS A 196 40.93 -18.60 27.26
N ASN A 197 42.18 -19.07 27.23
CA ASN A 197 43.34 -18.42 27.88
C ASN A 197 44.14 -17.52 26.92
N HIS A 198 43.60 -17.12 25.77
CA HIS A 198 44.28 -16.20 24.87
C HIS A 198 44.18 -14.76 25.38
N PHE A 199 45.18 -13.94 25.02
CA PHE A 199 45.23 -12.52 25.37
C PHE A 199 44.06 -11.77 24.70
N VAL A 200 43.36 -10.98 25.50
CA VAL A 200 42.20 -10.18 25.07
C VAL A 200 42.52 -8.70 25.20
N VAL A 201 42.40 -7.95 24.14
CA VAL A 201 42.60 -6.49 24.13
C VAL A 201 41.39 -5.74 24.69
N PRO A 202 41.56 -4.51 25.21
CA PRO A 202 40.48 -3.70 25.71
C PRO A 202 39.49 -3.29 24.62
N ASN A 203 38.27 -2.88 25.02
CA ASN A 203 37.28 -2.30 24.12
C ASN A 203 37.64 -0.84 23.81
N ILE A 204 38.26 -0.60 22.66
CA ILE A 204 38.65 0.73 22.16
C ILE A 204 37.48 1.38 21.45
N LEU A 205 36.61 0.61 20.77
CA LEU A 205 35.47 1.13 20.00
C LEU A 205 34.41 1.79 20.90
N LYS A 206 34.25 1.34 22.18
CA LYS A 206 33.38 1.92 23.21
C LYS A 206 31.90 2.18 22.72
N ARG A 207 31.41 1.37 21.78
CA ARG A 207 30.07 1.52 21.12
C ARG A 207 29.94 2.77 20.27
N GLU A 208 31.01 3.39 19.86
CA GLU A 208 31.01 4.49 18.90
C GLU A 208 30.77 3.94 17.47
N PHE A 209 29.50 3.58 17.21
CA PHE A 209 29.12 2.94 15.95
C PHE A 209 28.87 3.92 14.80
N THR A 210 29.00 5.22 15.04
CA THR A 210 28.88 6.25 14.02
C THR A 210 30.24 6.78 13.68
N VAL A 211 30.72 6.51 12.47
CA VAL A 211 32.02 6.99 11.96
C VAL A 211 31.80 7.88 10.74
N THR A 212 32.68 8.84 10.55
CA THR A 212 32.55 9.90 9.54
C THR A 212 33.16 9.53 8.19
N GLU A 213 34.04 8.57 8.16
CA GLU A 213 34.83 8.17 6.99
C GLU A 213 34.87 6.65 6.83
N PRO A 214 34.99 6.14 5.60
CA PRO A 214 35.20 4.71 5.38
C PRO A 214 36.53 4.23 6.00
N THR A 215 36.56 2.96 6.40
CA THR A 215 37.79 2.30 6.92
C THR A 215 38.26 2.84 8.27
N LYS A 216 37.50 3.64 9.00
CA LYS A 216 37.85 4.06 10.37
C LYS A 216 37.53 2.99 11.40
N ALA A 217 36.48 2.23 11.23
CA ALA A 217 36.16 1.13 12.14
C ALA A 217 35.44 0.01 11.40
N TRP A 218 35.95 -1.18 11.52
CA TRP A 218 35.37 -2.43 11.05
C TRP A 218 34.94 -3.28 12.22
N VAL A 219 33.75 -3.87 12.14
CA VAL A 219 33.27 -4.85 13.12
C VAL A 219 33.18 -6.22 12.48
N SER A 220 33.52 -7.24 13.22
CA SER A 220 33.51 -8.63 12.76
C SER A 220 32.83 -9.54 13.78
N ASP A 221 32.15 -10.56 13.29
CA ASP A 221 31.48 -11.57 14.10
C ASP A 221 31.29 -12.85 13.30
N ILE A 222 31.07 -13.97 14.00
CA ILE A 222 30.84 -15.29 13.42
C ILE A 222 29.47 -15.81 13.87
N THR A 223 28.69 -16.28 12.90
CA THR A 223 27.44 -16.96 13.21
C THR A 223 27.36 -18.32 12.54
N TYR A 224 26.52 -19.19 13.02
CA TYR A 224 26.21 -20.46 12.38
C TYR A 224 24.79 -20.50 11.83
N ILE A 225 24.67 -21.20 10.72
CA ILE A 225 23.45 -21.35 9.94
C ILE A 225 23.23 -22.85 9.77
N GLN A 226 22.06 -23.31 10.21
CA GLN A 226 21.71 -24.72 10.10
C GLN A 226 21.24 -25.05 8.68
N THR A 227 21.77 -26.12 8.12
CA THR A 227 21.40 -26.71 6.82
C THR A 227 20.96 -28.15 7.02
N LYS A 228 20.54 -28.82 5.95
CA LYS A 228 20.26 -30.28 6.00
C LYS A 228 21.50 -31.10 6.35
N ASP A 229 22.67 -30.64 5.93
CA ASP A 229 23.95 -31.37 6.02
C ASP A 229 24.79 -30.94 7.24
N GLY A 230 24.17 -30.26 8.22
CA GLY A 230 24.83 -29.73 9.41
C GLY A 230 24.96 -28.22 9.42
N PHE A 231 25.96 -27.67 10.09
CA PHE A 231 26.15 -26.23 10.22
C PHE A 231 27.15 -25.68 9.19
N LEU A 232 26.81 -24.47 8.71
CA LEU A 232 27.73 -23.55 8.04
C LEU A 232 28.08 -22.43 8.99
N TYR A 233 29.35 -22.00 8.97
CA TYR A 233 29.84 -20.88 9.77
C TYR A 233 30.10 -19.69 8.86
N LEU A 234 29.35 -18.62 9.08
CA LEU A 234 29.50 -17.37 8.36
C LEU A 234 30.26 -16.36 9.22
N THR A 235 31.42 -15.95 8.75
CA THR A 235 32.18 -14.81 9.32
C THR A 235 31.95 -13.59 8.44
N ILE A 236 31.72 -12.43 9.05
CA ILE A 236 31.62 -11.16 8.31
C ILE A 236 32.54 -10.11 8.85
N ILE A 237 32.94 -9.19 7.99
CA ILE A 237 33.60 -7.92 8.32
C ILE A 237 32.78 -6.82 7.71
N LEU A 238 32.26 -5.92 8.56
CA LEU A 238 31.36 -4.84 8.19
C LEU A 238 32.00 -3.50 8.50
N ASP A 239 32.03 -2.59 7.55
CA ASP A 239 32.49 -1.21 7.76
C ASP A 239 31.37 -0.39 8.42
N LEU A 240 31.67 0.27 9.52
CA LEU A 240 30.70 1.07 10.28
C LEU A 240 30.26 2.33 9.54
N PHE A 241 31.01 2.83 8.58
CA PHE A 241 30.67 4.03 7.82
C PHE A 241 29.41 3.85 6.99
N ASP A 242 29.42 2.88 6.09
CA ASP A 242 28.33 2.66 5.13
C ASP A 242 27.56 1.35 5.36
N ARG A 243 27.91 0.62 6.43
CA ARG A 243 27.31 -0.69 6.77
C ARG A 243 27.56 -1.78 5.74
N LYS A 244 28.49 -1.58 4.80
CA LYS A 244 28.85 -2.56 3.77
C LYS A 244 29.57 -3.76 4.39
N ILE A 245 29.21 -4.95 3.98
CA ILE A 245 30.02 -6.15 4.23
C ILE A 245 31.19 -6.09 3.26
N VAL A 246 32.37 -5.76 3.79
CA VAL A 246 33.62 -5.62 3.01
C VAL A 246 34.35 -6.95 2.86
N GLY A 247 34.15 -7.87 3.80
CA GLY A 247 34.69 -9.22 3.72
C GLY A 247 33.82 -10.24 4.42
N TRP A 248 33.79 -11.45 3.90
CA TRP A 248 33.07 -12.56 4.51
C TRP A 248 33.67 -13.90 4.12
N SER A 249 33.38 -14.92 4.89
CA SER A 249 33.72 -16.31 4.57
C SER A 249 32.64 -17.27 5.03
N LEU A 250 32.44 -18.33 4.25
CA LEU A 250 31.65 -19.49 4.62
C LEU A 250 32.55 -20.69 4.81
N SER A 251 32.31 -21.46 5.87
CA SER A 251 33.13 -22.64 6.16
C SER A 251 32.31 -23.73 6.86
N ASN A 252 32.79 -24.98 6.72
CA ASN A 252 32.21 -26.13 7.38
C ASN A 252 32.80 -26.36 8.78
N GLY A 253 33.81 -25.56 9.17
CA GLY A 253 34.46 -25.64 10.45
C GLY A 253 34.84 -24.26 11.00
N LEU A 254 35.22 -24.23 12.30
CA LEU A 254 35.55 -23.01 13.03
C LEU A 254 37.05 -22.68 13.07
N SER A 255 37.85 -23.25 12.16
CA SER A 255 39.30 -22.92 12.14
C SER A 255 39.52 -21.46 11.76
N THR A 256 40.44 -20.78 12.42
CA THR A 256 40.81 -19.39 12.15
C THR A 256 41.19 -19.16 10.68
N LYS A 257 41.83 -20.16 10.03
CA LYS A 257 42.20 -20.08 8.61
C LYS A 257 40.97 -19.97 7.70
N GLN A 258 39.94 -20.77 7.97
CA GLN A 258 38.73 -20.82 7.13
C GLN A 258 37.72 -19.69 7.45
N THR A 259 37.78 -19.12 8.64
CA THR A 259 36.87 -18.10 9.14
C THR A 259 37.49 -16.70 9.02
N THR A 260 38.10 -16.18 10.11
CA THR A 260 38.58 -14.81 10.23
C THR A 260 39.64 -14.44 9.20
N MET A 261 40.58 -15.35 8.91
CA MET A 261 41.67 -15.09 7.94
C MET A 261 41.13 -14.95 6.50
N THR A 262 40.17 -15.79 6.09
CA THR A 262 39.59 -15.73 4.76
C THR A 262 38.75 -14.47 4.61
N ALA A 263 37.90 -14.15 5.59
CA ALA A 263 37.11 -12.91 5.61
C ALA A 263 38.00 -11.65 5.58
N TRP A 264 39.10 -11.66 6.33
CA TRP A 264 40.09 -10.58 6.34
C TRP A 264 40.76 -10.36 4.98
N LYS A 265 41.25 -11.43 4.35
CA LYS A 265 41.87 -11.36 3.02
C LYS A 265 40.88 -10.74 1.99
N MET A 266 39.62 -11.10 2.05
CA MET A 266 38.58 -10.52 1.20
C MET A 266 38.39 -9.04 1.53
N ALA A 267 38.29 -8.66 2.80
CA ALA A 267 38.05 -7.29 3.22
C ALA A 267 39.14 -6.33 2.73
N VAL A 268 40.41 -6.69 2.91
CA VAL A 268 41.57 -5.86 2.49
C VAL A 268 41.72 -5.79 0.95
N LYS A 269 41.18 -6.78 0.22
CA LYS A 269 41.10 -6.73 -1.24
C LYS A 269 40.01 -5.79 -1.71
N ASN A 270 38.87 -5.78 -1.02
CA ASN A 270 37.70 -5.02 -1.42
C ASN A 270 37.76 -3.55 -0.95
N ARG A 271 38.56 -3.23 0.06
CA ARG A 271 38.67 -1.87 0.59
C ARG A 271 40.06 -1.63 1.16
N THR A 272 40.78 -0.66 0.59
CA THR A 272 42.14 -0.29 0.99
C THR A 272 42.14 0.40 2.35
N ILE A 273 43.06 0.00 3.24
CA ILE A 273 43.23 0.61 4.55
C ILE A 273 44.27 1.73 4.41
N ALA A 274 43.79 2.95 4.13
CA ALA A 274 44.66 4.12 3.92
C ALA A 274 44.96 4.92 5.19
N SER A 275 44.19 4.75 6.25
CA SER A 275 44.29 5.49 7.51
C SER A 275 44.18 4.54 8.70
N GLU A 276 44.19 5.09 9.93
CA GLU A 276 43.96 4.30 11.14
C GLU A 276 42.63 3.58 11.11
N LEU A 277 42.64 2.28 11.37
CA LEU A 277 41.50 1.39 11.42
C LEU A 277 41.35 0.75 12.79
N ILE A 278 40.19 0.89 13.42
CA ILE A 278 39.81 0.07 14.58
C ILE A 278 39.14 -1.21 14.05
N PHE A 279 39.77 -2.36 14.32
CA PHE A 279 39.19 -3.67 14.06
C PHE A 279 38.57 -4.23 15.34
N HIS A 280 37.26 -4.26 15.41
CA HIS A 280 36.51 -4.70 16.59
C HIS A 280 35.86 -6.07 16.38
N SER A 281 35.94 -6.93 17.39
CA SER A 281 35.31 -8.25 17.39
C SER A 281 34.79 -8.64 18.77
N ASP A 282 34.07 -9.76 18.83
CA ASP A 282 33.81 -10.44 20.09
C ASP A 282 35.13 -11.10 20.63
N ARG A 283 35.04 -11.76 21.81
CA ARG A 283 36.16 -12.50 22.42
C ARG A 283 36.24 -13.95 21.94
N GLY A 284 35.72 -14.26 20.75
CA GLY A 284 35.81 -15.61 20.21
C GLY A 284 37.25 -16.06 19.99
N ILE A 285 37.54 -17.36 20.24
CA ILE A 285 38.87 -17.94 20.10
C ILE A 285 39.49 -17.69 18.72
N GLN A 286 38.67 -17.58 17.67
CA GLN A 286 39.12 -17.32 16.30
C GLN A 286 39.78 -15.94 16.16
N TYR A 287 39.29 -14.93 16.89
CA TYR A 287 39.80 -13.56 16.89
C TYR A 287 41.04 -13.40 17.82
N ALA A 288 41.08 -14.16 18.92
CA ALA A 288 42.18 -14.15 19.87
C ALA A 288 43.35 -15.06 19.45
N ASN A 289 43.20 -15.82 18.36
CA ASN A 289 44.25 -16.74 17.87
C ASN A 289 45.49 -15.99 17.37
N LYS A 290 46.70 -16.41 17.81
CA LYS A 290 48.00 -15.79 17.45
C LYS A 290 48.18 -15.64 15.94
N LYS A 291 47.72 -16.60 15.12
CA LYS A 291 47.88 -16.50 13.66
C LYS A 291 47.08 -15.30 13.09
N PHE A 292 45.88 -15.02 13.60
CA PHE A 292 45.10 -13.89 13.15
C PHE A 292 45.57 -12.56 13.73
N THR A 293 45.91 -12.54 15.04
CA THR A 293 46.43 -11.33 15.69
C THR A 293 47.75 -10.87 15.06
N ASN A 294 48.66 -11.79 14.72
CA ASN A 294 49.91 -11.45 14.03
C ASN A 294 49.67 -10.82 12.66
N VAL A 295 48.59 -11.27 11.94
CA VAL A 295 48.22 -10.64 10.66
C VAL A 295 47.72 -9.22 10.88
N LEU A 296 46.86 -8.98 11.86
CA LEU A 296 46.39 -7.63 12.16
C LEU A 296 47.55 -6.73 12.64
N ASP A 297 48.40 -7.24 13.49
CA ASP A 297 49.56 -6.52 14.06
C ASP A 297 50.65 -6.21 13.01
N SER A 298 50.65 -6.92 11.87
CA SER A 298 51.56 -6.60 10.75
C SER A 298 51.23 -5.30 10.04
N TYR A 299 50.00 -4.79 10.22
CA TYR A 299 49.57 -3.47 9.73
C TYR A 299 49.79 -2.43 10.82
N LYS A 300 50.71 -1.46 10.60
CA LYS A 300 51.04 -0.42 11.58
C LYS A 300 49.85 0.50 11.96
N ASN A 301 48.85 0.57 11.12
CA ASN A 301 47.71 1.45 11.25
C ASN A 301 46.40 0.74 11.70
N ILE A 302 46.50 -0.49 12.24
CA ILE A 302 45.37 -1.20 12.78
C ILE A 302 45.42 -1.28 14.31
N THR A 303 44.38 -0.83 14.96
CA THR A 303 44.16 -0.98 16.39
C THR A 303 43.11 -2.06 16.64
N ARG A 304 43.49 -3.11 17.35
CA ARG A 304 42.57 -4.18 17.76
C ARG A 304 41.70 -3.75 18.92
N SER A 305 40.40 -4.10 18.86
CA SER A 305 39.43 -3.85 19.90
C SER A 305 38.55 -5.08 20.10
N MET A 306 38.22 -5.43 21.35
CA MET A 306 37.35 -6.57 21.65
C MET A 306 36.24 -6.17 22.62
N SER A 307 35.07 -6.77 22.46
CA SER A 307 33.93 -6.60 23.34
C SER A 307 34.27 -6.93 24.80
N ARG A 308 33.65 -6.31 25.78
CA ARG A 308 33.72 -6.68 27.19
C ARG A 308 33.10 -8.05 27.42
N LYS A 309 33.50 -8.73 28.48
CA LYS A 309 32.99 -10.07 28.81
C LYS A 309 31.52 -9.99 29.16
N GLY A 310 30.71 -10.77 28.44
CA GLY A 310 29.25 -10.86 28.67
C GLY A 310 28.44 -9.66 28.15
N ASP A 311 29.09 -8.71 27.48
CA ASP A 311 28.43 -7.50 26.99
C ASP A 311 28.23 -7.58 25.46
N CYS A 312 27.10 -8.16 25.04
CA CYS A 312 26.74 -8.33 23.62
C CYS A 312 26.52 -7.01 22.88
N TRP A 313 26.17 -5.95 23.60
CA TRP A 313 25.93 -4.63 23.01
C TRP A 313 27.20 -4.00 22.41
N ASP A 314 28.39 -4.47 22.81
CA ASP A 314 29.65 -3.95 22.29
C ASP A 314 29.85 -4.29 20.80
N ASN A 315 29.19 -5.34 20.27
CA ASN A 315 29.19 -5.71 18.84
C ASN A 315 27.81 -5.66 18.18
N ALA A 316 26.94 -4.77 18.66
CA ALA A 316 25.53 -4.71 18.27
C ALA A 316 25.29 -4.54 16.75
N VAL A 317 26.22 -3.93 16.01
CA VAL A 317 26.06 -3.73 14.56
C VAL A 317 26.22 -5.05 13.79
N ALA A 318 27.20 -5.87 14.11
CA ALA A 318 27.36 -7.19 13.52
C ALA A 318 26.19 -8.11 13.91
N GLU A 319 25.75 -8.07 15.18
CA GLU A 319 24.56 -8.80 15.64
C GLU A 319 23.29 -8.37 14.89
N SER A 320 23.12 -7.07 14.64
CA SER A 320 21.99 -6.53 13.86
C SER A 320 21.99 -7.02 12.41
N PHE A 321 23.17 -7.13 11.80
CA PHE A 321 23.31 -7.75 10.48
C PHE A 321 22.86 -9.21 10.52
N PHE A 322 23.35 -10.02 11.43
CA PHE A 322 22.95 -11.42 11.53
C PHE A 322 21.49 -11.62 11.86
N LYS A 323 20.91 -10.76 12.69
CA LYS A 323 19.47 -10.75 12.92
C LYS A 323 18.70 -10.50 11.62
N SER A 324 19.15 -9.56 10.80
CA SER A 324 18.53 -9.26 9.51
C SER A 324 18.66 -10.45 8.55
N LEU A 325 19.86 -10.98 8.38
CA LEU A 325 20.13 -12.15 7.54
C LEU A 325 19.26 -13.35 7.95
N LYS A 326 19.26 -13.71 9.23
CA LYS A 326 18.49 -14.86 9.72
C LYS A 326 16.99 -14.66 9.55
N THR A 327 16.49 -13.44 9.77
CA THR A 327 15.07 -13.12 9.60
C THR A 327 14.66 -13.12 8.13
N GLU A 328 15.47 -12.52 7.27
CA GLU A 328 15.13 -12.31 5.86
C GLU A 328 15.40 -13.55 4.99
N LEU A 329 16.35 -14.42 5.39
CA LEU A 329 16.78 -15.57 4.61
C LEU A 329 16.48 -16.93 5.26
N VAL A 330 16.81 -17.09 6.55
CA VAL A 330 16.84 -18.42 7.20
C VAL A 330 15.52 -18.77 7.88
N TYR A 331 14.98 -17.86 8.69
CA TYR A 331 13.79 -18.17 9.49
C TYR A 331 12.54 -18.30 8.65
N GLY A 332 11.77 -19.39 8.92
CA GLY A 332 10.54 -19.68 8.19
C GLY A 332 10.75 -20.32 6.81
N SER A 333 12.01 -20.55 6.41
CA SER A 333 12.35 -21.31 5.20
C SER A 333 12.57 -22.80 5.55
N LYS A 334 12.33 -23.68 4.59
CA LYS A 334 12.72 -25.11 4.72
C LYS A 334 14.24 -25.21 4.79
N LEU A 335 14.73 -26.18 5.54
CA LEU A 335 16.17 -26.50 5.50
C LEU A 335 16.55 -26.95 4.09
N ILE A 336 17.62 -26.37 3.57
CA ILE A 336 18.21 -26.66 2.25
C ILE A 336 19.60 -27.25 2.40
N SER A 337 20.19 -27.77 1.32
CA SER A 337 21.56 -28.29 1.33
C SER A 337 22.59 -27.18 1.62
N ARG A 338 23.83 -27.54 1.93
CA ARG A 338 24.92 -26.58 2.12
C ARG A 338 25.17 -25.76 0.87
N GLU A 339 25.31 -26.41 -0.25
CA GLU A 339 25.59 -25.78 -1.54
C GLU A 339 24.51 -24.73 -1.88
N GLN A 340 23.25 -25.09 -1.69
CA GLN A 340 22.14 -24.17 -1.93
C GLN A 340 22.18 -22.99 -0.94
N MET A 341 22.50 -23.23 0.34
CA MET A 341 22.60 -22.17 1.34
C MET A 341 23.78 -21.23 1.06
N GLU A 342 24.91 -21.73 0.55
CA GLU A 342 26.06 -20.93 0.13
C GLU A 342 25.67 -19.96 -0.99
N LEU A 343 24.94 -20.41 -2.00
CA LEU A 343 24.43 -19.56 -3.08
C LEU A 343 23.45 -18.49 -2.56
N GLU A 344 22.55 -18.87 -1.67
CA GLU A 344 21.58 -17.94 -1.07
C GLU A 344 22.26 -16.88 -0.21
N ILE A 345 23.29 -17.23 0.55
CA ILE A 345 24.07 -16.29 1.36
C ILE A 345 24.90 -15.36 0.46
N PHE A 346 25.52 -15.89 -0.58
CA PHE A 346 26.23 -15.08 -1.58
C PHE A 346 25.29 -14.04 -2.21
N GLU A 347 24.12 -14.46 -2.72
CA GLU A 347 23.12 -13.54 -3.28
C GLU A 347 22.65 -12.51 -2.25
N TYR A 348 22.44 -12.97 -1.01
CA TYR A 348 21.99 -12.09 0.06
C TYR A 348 23.03 -11.01 0.37
N ILE A 349 24.30 -11.34 0.49
CA ILE A 349 25.36 -10.37 0.86
C ILE A 349 25.69 -9.47 -0.34
N GLU A 350 26.06 -10.07 -1.49
CA GLU A 350 26.64 -9.30 -2.59
C GLU A 350 25.62 -8.53 -3.41
N ILE A 351 24.42 -9.11 -3.59
CA ILE A 351 23.41 -8.51 -4.45
C ILE A 351 22.37 -7.77 -3.63
N TRP A 352 21.82 -8.41 -2.60
CA TRP A 352 20.74 -7.82 -1.83
C TRP A 352 21.25 -6.83 -0.79
N TYR A 353 22.02 -7.25 0.18
CA TYR A 353 22.42 -6.43 1.31
C TYR A 353 23.31 -5.26 0.90
N ASN A 354 24.35 -5.53 0.13
CA ASN A 354 25.34 -4.52 -0.26
C ASN A 354 24.85 -3.55 -1.37
N LYS A 355 23.88 -3.94 -2.21
CA LYS A 355 23.47 -3.10 -3.35
C LYS A 355 22.02 -2.61 -3.28
N LYS A 356 21.07 -3.49 -2.93
CA LYS A 356 19.62 -3.20 -3.10
C LYS A 356 18.89 -2.87 -1.80
N ARG A 357 19.35 -3.40 -0.67
CA ARG A 357 18.66 -3.28 0.61
C ARG A 357 18.72 -1.86 1.15
N ARG A 358 17.56 -1.33 1.60
CA ARG A 358 17.49 -0.06 2.33
C ARG A 358 17.86 -0.25 3.79
N HIS A 359 18.80 0.58 4.30
CA HIS A 359 19.35 0.50 5.64
C HIS A 359 18.83 1.62 6.53
N SER A 360 18.17 1.27 7.63
CA SER A 360 17.64 2.28 8.58
C SER A 360 18.75 3.14 9.19
N ALA A 361 19.95 2.58 9.41
CA ALA A 361 21.10 3.32 9.89
C ALA A 361 21.66 4.35 8.87
N LEU A 362 21.29 4.25 7.60
CA LEU A 362 21.65 5.17 6.52
C LEU A 362 20.44 6.03 6.07
N ASN A 363 19.52 6.33 6.98
CA ASN A 363 18.28 7.01 6.66
C ASN A 363 17.50 6.33 5.52
N TYR A 364 17.46 5.01 5.57
CA TYR A 364 16.82 4.14 4.58
C TYR A 364 17.35 4.25 3.14
N LYS A 365 18.53 4.79 2.95
CA LYS A 365 19.25 4.70 1.67
C LYS A 365 19.83 3.31 1.47
N THR A 366 20.07 2.93 0.22
CA THR A 366 20.97 1.82 -0.10
C THR A 366 22.40 2.27 0.17
N ILE A 367 23.34 1.32 0.28
CA ILE A 367 24.76 1.64 0.46
C ILE A 367 25.29 2.46 -0.71
N GLU A 368 24.85 2.15 -1.92
CA GLU A 368 25.26 2.88 -3.12
C GLU A 368 24.73 4.32 -3.13
N GLU A 369 23.45 4.53 -2.82
CA GLU A 369 22.84 5.87 -2.69
C GLU A 369 23.55 6.69 -1.61
N PHE A 370 23.88 6.07 -0.48
CA PHE A 370 24.61 6.73 0.61
C PHE A 370 26.00 7.16 0.17
N ASN A 371 26.77 6.28 -0.47
CA ASN A 371 28.11 6.57 -0.93
C ASN A 371 28.17 7.64 -2.02
N LYS A 372 27.18 7.66 -2.94
CA LYS A 372 27.07 8.75 -3.95
C LYS A 372 26.84 10.13 -3.31
N LEU A 373 26.02 10.18 -2.26
CA LEU A 373 25.72 11.43 -1.57
C LEU A 373 26.87 11.95 -0.71
N THR A 374 27.70 11.07 -0.18
CA THR A 374 28.84 11.45 0.64
C THR A 374 30.11 11.74 -0.18
N ASN A 375 30.03 11.69 -1.52
CA ASN A 375 31.16 11.86 -2.44
C ASN A 375 32.34 10.89 -2.22
N TYR A 376 32.15 9.85 -1.41
CA TYR A 376 33.14 8.79 -1.29
C TYR A 376 32.95 7.81 -2.44
N LYS A 377 33.74 7.96 -3.50
CA LYS A 377 33.89 6.91 -4.50
C LYS A 377 34.45 5.67 -3.77
N ASN A 378 33.82 4.50 -3.94
CA ASN A 378 34.45 3.26 -3.55
C ASN A 378 35.82 3.22 -4.23
N VAL A 379 36.90 3.34 -3.46
CA VAL A 379 38.21 3.05 -3.96
C VAL A 379 38.20 1.54 -4.15
N ALA A 380 38.12 1.15 -5.41
CA ALA A 380 38.16 -0.25 -5.82
C ALA A 380 39.50 -0.89 -5.54
#